data_940edfcd34fb044677da3016a17e74bf
#
_entry.id   940edfcd34fb044677da3016a17e74bf
#
_cell.length_a   1.000
_cell.length_b   1.000
_cell.length_c   1.000
_cell.angle_alpha   90.00
_cell.angle_beta   90.00
_cell.angle_gamma   90.00
#
_symmetry.space_group_name_H-M   'P 1'
#
loop_
_entity.id
_entity.type
_entity.pdbx_description
1 polymer ?
#
loop_
_entity_poly.entity_id
_entity_poly.type
_entity_poly.pdbx_seq_one_letter_code
_entity_poly.pdbx_strand_id
1 'polypeptide(L)'
;MAIFMPSYSGYSRPWTKEQIVARGIQKRKFAAQQKARLMAPENKTKFNEANPGLIDALRELTSWNSFAASLVEQFDDRGSLSEKQTGAAVAMLMKVKANKANRPEAPTVDLSNVVAMFNKAHEAIKTPKFRFEDLVVSRAPDTGANAGALYVKVDGEYAGKVKEGKWFGLRTAPQDTLSKLQQIAESPLGSAVAYGRKTGTCACCGRELTKHESIDRGIGPICAERFGL
;
A
#
# COMPACT_ATOMS: atom_id res chain seq x y z
N MET A 1 -34.75 -41.42 -46.69
CA MET A 1 -34.06 -41.07 -45.44
C MET A 1 -34.95 -40.04 -44.71
N ALA A 2 -35.68 -40.48 -43.70
CA ALA A 2 -36.57 -39.60 -42.93
C ALA A 2 -35.79 -38.99 -41.80
N ILE A 3 -35.71 -37.63 -41.76
CA ILE A 3 -35.02 -36.88 -40.70
C ILE A 3 -35.98 -36.81 -39.51
N PHE A 4 -35.61 -37.52 -38.44
CA PHE A 4 -36.31 -37.50 -37.16
C PHE A 4 -36.01 -36.18 -36.43
N MET A 5 -36.99 -35.30 -36.40
CA MET A 5 -36.92 -34.10 -35.55
C MET A 5 -37.42 -34.47 -34.16
N PRO A 6 -36.59 -34.24 -33.09
CA PRO A 6 -37.08 -34.45 -31.75
C PRO A 6 -38.10 -33.32 -31.41
N SER A 7 -39.32 -33.70 -31.07
CA SER A 7 -40.35 -32.82 -30.52
C SER A 7 -39.95 -32.38 -29.09
N TYR A 8 -39.54 -31.13 -28.95
CA TYR A 8 -39.28 -30.50 -27.63
C TYR A 8 -40.64 -30.16 -26.98
N SER A 9 -41.25 -31.13 -26.34
CA SER A 9 -42.38 -30.88 -25.42
C SER A 9 -41.88 -30.52 -24.04
N GLY A 10 -41.31 -29.33 -23.90
CA GLY A 10 -40.96 -28.75 -22.59
C GLY A 10 -42.20 -28.26 -21.87
N TYR A 11 -42.87 -29.12 -21.11
CA TYR A 11 -43.84 -28.68 -20.11
C TYR A 11 -43.12 -27.83 -19.05
N SER A 12 -43.10 -26.52 -19.23
CA SER A 12 -42.68 -25.58 -18.19
C SER A 12 -43.74 -25.64 -17.08
N ARG A 13 -43.34 -26.11 -15.91
CA ARG A 13 -44.21 -26.10 -14.73
C ARG A 13 -44.78 -24.68 -14.54
N PRO A 14 -46.08 -24.55 -14.25
CA PRO A 14 -46.69 -23.24 -14.00
C PRO A 14 -45.97 -22.58 -12.81
N TRP A 15 -45.71 -21.30 -12.93
CA TRP A 15 -45.01 -20.52 -11.91
C TRP A 15 -45.84 -20.48 -10.62
N THR A 16 -45.17 -20.66 -9.47
CA THR A 16 -45.81 -20.47 -8.17
C THR A 16 -46.14 -18.99 -7.94
N LYS A 17 -47.10 -18.71 -7.08
CA LYS A 17 -47.48 -17.32 -6.72
C LYS A 17 -46.25 -16.53 -6.24
N GLU A 18 -45.38 -17.16 -5.47
CA GLU A 18 -44.14 -16.55 -4.96
C GLU A 18 -43.14 -16.22 -6.08
N GLN A 19 -42.98 -17.09 -7.09
CA GLN A 19 -42.14 -16.84 -8.25
C GLN A 19 -42.69 -15.69 -9.13
N ILE A 20 -44.03 -15.59 -9.27
CA ILE A 20 -44.67 -14.48 -9.99
C ILE A 20 -44.42 -13.16 -9.26
N VAL A 21 -44.59 -13.12 -7.95
CA VAL A 21 -44.34 -11.93 -7.13
C VAL A 21 -42.84 -11.53 -7.21
N ALA A 22 -41.91 -12.48 -7.02
CA ALA A 22 -40.47 -12.23 -7.11
C ALA A 22 -40.08 -11.66 -8.48
N ARG A 23 -40.61 -12.21 -9.58
CA ARG A 23 -40.37 -11.70 -10.92
C ARG A 23 -40.96 -10.29 -11.14
N GLY A 24 -42.11 -10.01 -10.54
CA GLY A 24 -42.74 -8.68 -10.55
C GLY A 24 -41.85 -7.64 -9.85
N ILE A 25 -41.31 -7.99 -8.69
CA ILE A 25 -40.35 -7.16 -7.94
C ILE A 25 -39.07 -6.92 -8.76
N GLN A 26 -38.54 -7.97 -9.38
CA GLN A 26 -37.34 -7.90 -10.18
C GLN A 26 -37.53 -7.02 -11.43
N LYS A 27 -38.66 -7.14 -12.11
CA LYS A 27 -39.00 -6.25 -13.23
C LYS A 27 -39.10 -4.78 -12.80
N ARG A 28 -39.75 -4.50 -11.67
CA ARG A 28 -39.86 -3.13 -11.13
C ARG A 28 -38.48 -2.56 -10.77
N LYS A 29 -37.62 -3.35 -10.13
CA LYS A 29 -36.24 -2.95 -9.82
C LYS A 29 -35.44 -2.64 -11.09
N PHE A 30 -35.53 -3.49 -12.10
CA PHE A 30 -34.87 -3.29 -13.39
C PHE A 30 -35.36 -2.02 -14.10
N ALA A 31 -36.69 -1.81 -14.18
CA ALA A 31 -37.26 -0.60 -14.77
C ALA A 31 -36.86 0.69 -14.02
N ALA A 32 -36.80 0.64 -12.67
CA ALA A 32 -36.34 1.75 -11.87
C ALA A 32 -34.84 2.05 -12.11
N GLN A 33 -34.02 1.02 -12.24
CA GLN A 33 -32.60 1.16 -12.55
C GLN A 33 -32.36 1.74 -13.94
N GLN A 34 -33.11 1.28 -14.94
CA GLN A 34 -33.07 1.84 -16.30
C GLN A 34 -33.45 3.34 -16.31
N LYS A 35 -34.56 3.69 -15.61
CA LYS A 35 -34.98 5.08 -15.49
C LYS A 35 -33.90 5.93 -14.77
N ALA A 36 -33.30 5.41 -13.72
CA ALA A 36 -32.22 6.10 -13.00
C ALA A 36 -31.00 6.37 -13.91
N ARG A 37 -30.61 5.40 -14.76
CA ARG A 37 -29.52 5.57 -15.74
C ARG A 37 -29.85 6.64 -16.80
N LEU A 38 -31.07 6.70 -17.28
CA LEU A 38 -31.48 7.73 -18.24
C LEU A 38 -31.43 9.14 -17.64
N MET A 39 -31.78 9.26 -16.36
CA MET A 39 -31.74 10.54 -15.62
C MET A 39 -30.40 10.88 -15.02
N ALA A 40 -29.42 9.96 -15.11
CA ALA A 40 -28.11 10.13 -14.47
C ALA A 40 -27.39 11.44 -14.86
N PRO A 41 -27.34 11.90 -16.12
CA PRO A 41 -26.67 13.14 -16.47
C PRO A 41 -27.24 14.37 -15.76
N GLU A 42 -28.57 14.48 -15.74
CA GLU A 42 -29.27 15.59 -15.08
C GLU A 42 -29.11 15.52 -13.54
N ASN A 43 -29.20 14.31 -12.99
CA ASN A 43 -28.97 14.08 -11.57
C ASN A 43 -27.54 14.42 -11.14
N LYS A 44 -26.52 14.12 -11.99
CA LYS A 44 -25.11 14.47 -11.71
C LYS A 44 -24.95 15.98 -11.57
N THR A 45 -25.53 16.77 -12.44
CA THR A 45 -25.47 18.22 -12.37
C THR A 45 -26.09 18.75 -11.07
N LYS A 46 -27.32 18.36 -10.79
CA LYS A 46 -28.05 18.76 -9.57
C LYS A 46 -27.32 18.32 -8.29
N PHE A 47 -26.76 17.10 -8.29
CA PHE A 47 -26.04 16.57 -7.13
C PHE A 47 -24.74 17.33 -6.89
N ASN A 48 -23.97 17.63 -7.94
CA ASN A 48 -22.71 18.37 -7.84
C ASN A 48 -22.92 19.82 -7.43
N GLU A 49 -24.00 20.45 -7.88
CA GLU A 49 -24.39 21.79 -7.42
C GLU A 49 -24.73 21.81 -5.93
N ALA A 50 -25.43 20.79 -5.44
CA ALA A 50 -25.79 20.66 -4.03
C ALA A 50 -24.61 20.21 -3.14
N ASN A 51 -23.61 19.51 -3.72
CA ASN A 51 -22.46 18.94 -2.99
C ASN A 51 -21.15 19.23 -3.74
N PRO A 52 -20.70 20.49 -3.81
CA PRO A 52 -19.56 20.87 -4.61
C PRO A 52 -18.28 20.18 -4.16
N GLY A 53 -17.55 19.54 -5.08
CA GLY A 53 -16.28 18.88 -4.83
C GLY A 53 -16.35 17.54 -4.07
N LEU A 54 -17.53 17.10 -3.63
CA LEU A 54 -17.65 15.85 -2.86
C LEU A 54 -17.21 14.62 -3.66
N ILE A 55 -17.66 14.53 -4.91
CA ILE A 55 -17.33 13.38 -5.77
C ILE A 55 -15.86 13.37 -6.16
N ASP A 56 -15.27 14.53 -6.42
CA ASP A 56 -13.85 14.63 -6.77
C ASP A 56 -12.97 14.22 -5.59
N ALA A 57 -13.32 14.67 -4.38
CA ALA A 57 -12.64 14.24 -3.15
C ALA A 57 -12.78 12.72 -2.91
N LEU A 58 -13.92 12.11 -3.24
CA LEU A 58 -14.08 10.65 -3.17
C LEU A 58 -13.23 9.93 -4.21
N ARG A 59 -13.13 10.44 -5.43
CA ARG A 59 -12.31 9.86 -6.51
C ARG A 59 -10.83 9.77 -6.14
N GLU A 60 -10.29 10.78 -5.45
CA GLU A 60 -8.91 10.75 -4.95
C GLU A 60 -8.64 9.56 -4.00
N LEU A 61 -9.67 9.06 -3.33
CA LEU A 61 -9.55 7.98 -2.35
C LEU A 61 -9.78 6.58 -2.93
N THR A 62 -10.28 6.46 -4.15
CA THR A 62 -10.72 5.17 -4.73
C THR A 62 -9.62 4.12 -4.83
N SER A 63 -8.36 4.54 -4.98
CA SER A 63 -7.21 3.64 -5.12
C SER A 63 -6.90 2.81 -3.86
N TRP A 64 -7.32 3.27 -2.67
CA TRP A 64 -7.02 2.63 -1.40
C TRP A 64 -8.22 2.51 -0.45
N ASN A 65 -9.39 3.06 -0.82
CA ASN A 65 -10.60 3.03 -0.01
C ASN A 65 -11.77 2.45 -0.81
N SER A 66 -12.10 1.19 -0.55
CA SER A 66 -13.16 0.46 -1.24
C SER A 66 -14.55 1.08 -1.04
N PHE A 67 -14.81 1.72 0.12
CA PHE A 67 -16.06 2.42 0.36
C PHE A 67 -16.19 3.66 -0.54
N ALA A 68 -15.13 4.46 -0.68
CA ALA A 68 -15.12 5.58 -1.62
C ALA A 68 -15.32 5.10 -3.05
N ALA A 69 -14.64 4.03 -3.47
CA ALA A 69 -14.80 3.43 -4.79
C ALA A 69 -16.27 3.01 -5.05
N SER A 70 -16.91 2.34 -4.10
CA SER A 70 -18.33 1.93 -4.20
C SER A 70 -19.28 3.12 -4.30
N LEU A 71 -19.03 4.23 -3.60
CA LEU A 71 -19.84 5.43 -3.68
C LEU A 71 -19.70 6.12 -5.03
N VAL A 72 -18.48 6.21 -5.56
CA VAL A 72 -18.21 6.78 -6.89
C VAL A 72 -18.89 5.95 -7.97
N GLU A 73 -18.80 4.62 -7.93
CA GLU A 73 -19.48 3.72 -8.87
C GLU A 73 -21.00 3.93 -8.84
N GLN A 74 -21.61 4.02 -7.66
CA GLN A 74 -23.05 4.28 -7.52
C GLN A 74 -23.44 5.66 -8.05
N PHE A 75 -22.61 6.68 -7.81
CA PHE A 75 -22.84 8.00 -8.38
C PHE A 75 -22.72 7.99 -9.91
N ASP A 76 -21.73 7.31 -10.45
CA ASP A 76 -21.55 7.21 -11.91
C ASP A 76 -22.72 6.49 -12.60
N ASP A 77 -23.30 5.50 -11.95
CA ASP A 77 -24.45 4.72 -12.44
C ASP A 77 -25.79 5.47 -12.32
N ARG A 78 -26.03 6.22 -11.23
CA ARG A 78 -27.33 6.82 -10.89
C ARG A 78 -27.38 8.34 -10.98
N GLY A 79 -26.22 8.99 -11.00
CA GLY A 79 -26.06 10.44 -10.97
C GLY A 79 -26.24 11.08 -9.59
N SER A 80 -26.49 10.30 -8.54
CA SER A 80 -26.69 10.82 -7.19
C SER A 80 -26.37 9.77 -6.12
N LEU A 81 -26.10 10.23 -4.91
CA LEU A 81 -26.03 9.41 -3.70
C LEU A 81 -27.25 9.71 -2.81
N SER A 82 -27.67 8.75 -2.00
CA SER A 82 -28.69 8.99 -1.00
C SER A 82 -28.17 9.91 0.11
N GLU A 83 -29.06 10.56 0.83
CA GLU A 83 -28.68 11.43 1.96
C GLU A 83 -27.79 10.72 2.99
N LYS A 84 -28.10 9.46 3.33
CA LYS A 84 -27.28 8.64 4.23
C LYS A 84 -25.88 8.39 3.66
N GLN A 85 -25.78 8.12 2.35
CA GLN A 85 -24.49 7.92 1.68
C GLN A 85 -23.69 9.21 1.60
N THR A 86 -24.33 10.33 1.31
CA THR A 86 -23.71 11.66 1.31
C THR A 86 -23.18 12.02 2.69
N GLY A 87 -23.99 11.83 3.74
CA GLY A 87 -23.56 12.06 5.12
C GLY A 87 -22.38 11.18 5.54
N ALA A 88 -22.41 9.88 5.17
CA ALA A 88 -21.30 8.97 5.43
C ALA A 88 -20.02 9.35 4.67
N ALA A 89 -20.16 9.78 3.41
CA ALA A 89 -19.04 10.27 2.60
C ALA A 89 -18.38 11.50 3.22
N VAL A 90 -19.17 12.50 3.61
CA VAL A 90 -18.69 13.72 4.27
C VAL A 90 -17.99 13.39 5.58
N ALA A 91 -18.58 12.54 6.44
CA ALA A 91 -17.98 12.13 7.70
C ALA A 91 -16.64 11.40 7.48
N MET A 92 -16.56 10.53 6.47
CA MET A 92 -15.32 9.84 6.10
C MET A 92 -14.25 10.84 5.63
N LEU A 93 -14.59 11.78 4.75
CA LEU A 93 -13.66 12.79 4.25
C LEU A 93 -13.15 13.68 5.38
N MET A 94 -14.03 14.11 6.29
CA MET A 94 -13.64 14.87 7.49
C MET A 94 -12.65 14.08 8.34
N LYS A 95 -12.91 12.78 8.57
CA LYS A 95 -12.00 11.92 9.33
C LYS A 95 -10.65 11.73 8.64
N VAL A 96 -10.63 11.54 7.32
CA VAL A 96 -9.39 11.45 6.53
C VAL A 96 -8.60 12.76 6.64
N LYS A 97 -9.27 13.91 6.48
CA LYS A 97 -8.65 15.23 6.60
C LYS A 97 -8.11 15.50 8.02
N ALA A 98 -8.89 15.18 9.05
CA ALA A 98 -8.46 15.30 10.45
C ALA A 98 -7.26 14.38 10.75
N ASN A 99 -7.28 13.13 10.29
CA ASN A 99 -6.15 12.22 10.45
C ASN A 99 -4.88 12.70 9.73
N LYS A 100 -5.04 13.35 8.57
CA LYS A 100 -3.91 13.93 7.83
C LYS A 100 -3.35 15.16 8.55
N ALA A 101 -4.22 16.02 9.07
CA ALA A 101 -3.84 17.24 9.82
C ALA A 101 -3.20 16.94 11.19
N ASN A 102 -3.72 15.91 11.89
CA ASN A 102 -3.22 15.49 13.20
C ASN A 102 -2.07 14.47 13.12
N ARG A 103 -1.61 14.13 11.92
CA ARG A 103 -0.48 13.21 11.77
C ARG A 103 0.78 13.95 12.24
N PRO A 104 1.47 13.46 13.29
CA PRO A 104 2.74 14.08 13.71
C PRO A 104 3.71 14.04 12.53
N GLU A 105 4.48 15.13 12.42
CA GLU A 105 5.49 15.19 11.38
C GLU A 105 6.46 14.03 11.57
N ALA A 106 6.73 13.31 10.46
CA ALA A 106 7.62 12.17 10.52
C ALA A 106 9.04 12.64 10.90
N PRO A 107 9.68 12.04 11.91
CA PRO A 107 11.01 12.44 12.32
C PRO A 107 12.00 12.29 11.17
N THR A 108 12.93 13.23 11.09
CA THR A 108 13.98 13.24 10.07
C THR A 108 15.11 12.31 10.46
N VAL A 109 15.64 11.60 9.48
CA VAL A 109 16.87 10.80 9.60
C VAL A 109 17.60 10.85 8.25
N ASP A 110 18.82 11.38 8.27
CA ASP A 110 19.63 11.48 7.05
C ASP A 110 20.39 10.18 6.81
N LEU A 111 19.86 9.36 5.92
CA LEU A 111 20.50 8.11 5.48
C LEU A 111 21.13 8.26 4.08
N SER A 112 21.51 9.47 3.65
CA SER A 112 22.12 9.72 2.34
C SER A 112 23.37 8.86 2.10
N ASN A 113 24.20 8.70 3.11
CA ASN A 113 25.38 7.82 3.07
C ASN A 113 25.00 6.36 2.81
N VAL A 114 23.95 5.84 3.47
CA VAL A 114 23.46 4.48 3.28
C VAL A 114 22.82 4.31 1.90
N VAL A 115 22.11 5.33 1.43
CA VAL A 115 21.55 5.35 0.06
C VAL A 115 22.68 5.30 -0.97
N ALA A 116 23.75 6.08 -0.80
CA ALA A 116 24.92 6.07 -1.70
C ALA A 116 25.59 4.67 -1.71
N MET A 117 25.79 4.06 -0.53
CA MET A 117 26.29 2.69 -0.41
C MET A 117 25.39 1.68 -1.14
N PHE A 118 24.09 1.79 -0.99
CA PHE A 118 23.14 0.88 -1.64
C PHE A 118 23.09 1.08 -3.15
N ASN A 119 23.22 2.31 -3.64
CA ASN A 119 23.28 2.58 -5.07
C ASN A 119 24.52 1.93 -5.69
N LYS A 120 25.69 2.07 -5.06
CA LYS A 120 26.91 1.40 -5.49
C LYS A 120 26.77 -0.13 -5.43
N ALA A 121 26.25 -0.68 -4.34
CA ALA A 121 26.06 -2.11 -4.20
C ALA A 121 25.03 -2.68 -5.18
N HIS A 122 24.05 -1.87 -5.63
CA HIS A 122 22.99 -2.29 -6.53
C HIS A 122 23.48 -2.68 -7.92
N GLU A 123 24.63 -2.16 -8.35
CA GLU A 123 25.27 -2.57 -9.60
C GLU A 123 25.60 -4.08 -9.63
N ALA A 124 25.89 -4.66 -8.44
CA ALA A 124 26.26 -6.07 -8.32
C ALA A 124 25.26 -6.91 -7.49
N ILE A 125 24.35 -6.30 -6.75
CA ILE A 125 23.42 -6.96 -5.83
C ILE A 125 22.02 -6.39 -6.02
N LYS A 126 21.08 -7.22 -6.48
CA LYS A 126 19.69 -6.81 -6.76
C LYS A 126 18.99 -6.16 -5.54
N THR A 127 19.21 -6.66 -4.34
CA THR A 127 18.63 -6.15 -3.09
C THR A 127 19.69 -6.02 -2.01
N PRO A 128 20.47 -4.93 -2.02
CA PRO A 128 21.46 -4.69 -0.99
C PRO A 128 20.80 -4.53 0.37
N LYS A 129 21.46 -5.06 1.41
CA LYS A 129 20.99 -5.03 2.80
C LYS A 129 22.13 -4.56 3.70
N PHE A 130 21.77 -3.93 4.80
CA PHE A 130 22.70 -3.55 5.85
C PHE A 130 22.11 -3.94 7.20
N ARG A 131 22.92 -4.55 8.07
CA ARG A 131 22.54 -5.05 9.39
C ARG A 131 23.25 -4.29 10.47
N PHE A 132 22.51 -3.95 11.50
CA PHE A 132 23.03 -3.33 12.71
C PHE A 132 22.16 -3.76 13.89
N GLU A 133 22.74 -4.45 14.85
CA GLU A 133 22.02 -5.08 15.95
C GLU A 133 20.90 -6.01 15.45
N ASP A 134 19.65 -5.74 15.84
CA ASP A 134 18.42 -6.40 15.41
C ASP A 134 17.83 -5.80 14.12
N LEU A 135 18.46 -4.74 13.62
CA LEU A 135 17.96 -3.93 12.50
C LEU A 135 18.50 -4.44 11.17
N VAL A 136 17.63 -4.50 10.19
CA VAL A 136 18.00 -4.74 8.78
C VAL A 136 17.40 -3.64 7.91
N VAL A 137 18.27 -2.86 7.29
CA VAL A 137 17.89 -1.86 6.29
C VAL A 137 18.09 -2.46 4.90
N SER A 138 17.14 -2.26 4.01
CA SER A 138 17.22 -2.74 2.63
C SER A 138 16.60 -1.74 1.65
N ARG A 139 17.10 -1.72 0.41
CA ARG A 139 16.53 -0.87 -0.64
C ARG A 139 15.15 -1.39 -1.07
N ALA A 140 14.19 -0.47 -1.22
CA ALA A 140 12.92 -0.76 -1.87
C ALA A 140 13.11 -1.03 -3.37
N PRO A 141 12.18 -1.73 -4.03
CA PRO A 141 12.18 -1.86 -5.49
C PRO A 141 12.17 -0.50 -6.19
N ASP A 142 12.75 -0.43 -7.38
CA ASP A 142 12.83 0.82 -8.17
C ASP A 142 11.48 1.25 -8.76
N THR A 143 10.45 0.40 -8.65
CA THR A 143 9.12 0.66 -9.18
C THR A 143 8.07 0.66 -8.06
N GLY A 144 6.97 1.41 -8.27
CA GLY A 144 5.86 1.48 -7.34
C GLY A 144 5.92 2.65 -6.35
N ALA A 145 4.98 2.69 -5.42
CA ALA A 145 4.78 3.81 -4.49
C ALA A 145 5.95 4.06 -3.51
N ASN A 146 6.84 3.09 -3.34
CA ASN A 146 7.97 3.17 -2.43
C ASN A 146 9.33 3.25 -3.15
N ALA A 147 9.34 3.53 -4.45
CA ALA A 147 10.60 3.73 -5.18
C ALA A 147 11.49 4.76 -4.46
N GLY A 148 12.78 4.45 -4.32
CA GLY A 148 13.75 5.29 -3.61
C GLY A 148 13.68 5.23 -2.08
N ALA A 149 12.75 4.46 -1.48
CA ALA A 149 12.70 4.28 -0.04
C ALA A 149 13.67 3.19 0.45
N LEU A 150 13.99 3.26 1.74
CA LEU A 150 14.67 2.19 2.46
C LEU A 150 13.67 1.50 3.39
N TYR A 151 13.53 0.19 3.28
CA TYR A 151 12.74 -0.62 4.20
C TYR A 151 13.56 -0.98 5.44
N VAL A 152 12.93 -0.89 6.59
CA VAL A 152 13.52 -1.20 7.90
C VAL A 152 12.76 -2.36 8.51
N LYS A 153 13.52 -3.38 8.90
CA LYS A 153 13.03 -4.53 9.68
C LYS A 153 13.75 -4.56 11.01
N VAL A 154 13.05 -4.97 12.06
CA VAL A 154 13.57 -5.22 13.41
C VAL A 154 13.22 -6.65 13.77
N ASP A 155 14.17 -7.46 14.19
CA ASP A 155 13.99 -8.90 14.48
C ASP A 155 13.31 -9.68 13.34
N GLY A 156 13.58 -9.27 12.08
CA GLY A 156 12.98 -9.89 10.88
C GLY A 156 11.62 -9.34 10.51
N GLU A 157 10.92 -8.63 11.39
CA GLU A 157 9.60 -8.05 11.15
C GLU A 157 9.69 -6.63 10.55
N TYR A 158 8.74 -6.29 9.67
CA TYR A 158 8.71 -4.97 9.06
C TYR A 158 8.32 -3.90 10.08
N ALA A 159 9.24 -2.97 10.35
CA ALA A 159 9.05 -1.88 11.31
C ALA A 159 8.67 -0.55 10.65
N GLY A 160 9.02 -0.35 9.37
CA GLY A 160 8.72 0.88 8.66
C GLY A 160 9.64 1.15 7.47
N LYS A 161 9.63 2.39 7.01
CA LYS A 161 10.48 2.84 5.89
C LYS A 161 11.02 4.24 6.12
N VAL A 162 12.18 4.51 5.54
CA VAL A 162 12.72 5.86 5.39
C VAL A 162 12.53 6.28 3.93
N LYS A 163 11.88 7.40 3.70
CA LYS A 163 11.69 7.99 2.37
C LYS A 163 11.91 9.49 2.45
N GLU A 164 12.69 10.03 1.53
CA GLU A 164 12.99 11.47 1.47
C GLU A 164 13.52 12.03 2.80
N GLY A 165 14.39 11.26 3.49
CA GLY A 165 14.95 11.67 4.78
C GLY A 165 13.97 11.65 5.95
N LYS A 166 12.78 11.06 5.80
CA LYS A 166 11.76 10.96 6.86
C LYS A 166 11.50 9.51 7.25
N TRP A 167 11.44 9.25 8.56
CA TRP A 167 11.10 7.93 9.10
C TRP A 167 9.59 7.75 9.24
N PHE A 168 9.07 6.72 8.60
CA PHE A 168 7.68 6.30 8.65
C PHE A 168 7.58 4.94 9.36
N GLY A 169 7.66 4.96 10.68
CA GLY A 169 7.53 3.78 11.52
C GLY A 169 6.10 3.28 11.63
N LEU A 170 5.93 1.96 11.78
CA LEU A 170 4.68 1.38 12.23
C LEU A 170 4.47 1.67 13.73
N ARG A 171 3.23 1.57 14.19
CA ARG A 171 2.91 1.69 15.63
C ARG A 171 3.56 0.60 16.48
N THR A 172 3.84 -0.54 15.85
CA THR A 172 4.50 -1.71 16.47
C THR A 172 6.01 -1.63 16.42
N ALA A 173 6.58 -0.63 15.74
CA ALA A 173 8.02 -0.47 15.67
C ALA A 173 8.59 -0.13 17.06
N PRO A 174 9.71 -0.77 17.48
CA PRO A 174 10.38 -0.44 18.72
C PRO A 174 10.78 1.04 18.77
N GLN A 175 10.69 1.66 19.96
CA GLN A 175 10.94 3.09 20.14
C GLN A 175 12.39 3.49 19.84
N ASP A 176 13.34 2.59 20.04
CA ASP A 176 14.76 2.77 19.78
C ASP A 176 15.17 2.63 18.31
N THR A 177 14.22 2.22 17.43
CA THR A 177 14.49 2.06 15.98
C THR A 177 15.06 3.32 15.36
N LEU A 178 14.49 4.48 15.70
CA LEU A 178 14.95 5.77 15.16
C LEU A 178 16.37 6.09 15.59
N SER A 179 16.74 5.88 16.87
CA SER A 179 18.08 6.13 17.37
C SER A 179 19.11 5.19 16.73
N LYS A 180 18.75 3.94 16.51
CA LYS A 180 19.60 2.99 15.77
C LYS A 180 19.81 3.41 14.31
N LEU A 181 18.76 3.92 13.65
CA LEU A 181 18.88 4.46 12.30
C LEU A 181 19.79 5.70 12.24
N GLN A 182 19.75 6.56 13.26
CA GLN A 182 20.64 7.71 13.38
C GLN A 182 22.11 7.28 13.57
N GLN A 183 22.37 6.25 14.39
CA GLN A 183 23.72 5.69 14.55
C GLN A 183 24.28 5.13 13.23
N ILE A 184 23.44 4.43 12.45
CA ILE A 184 23.83 3.96 11.10
C ILE A 184 24.13 5.16 10.18
N ALA A 185 23.32 6.22 10.25
CA ALA A 185 23.50 7.42 9.45
C ALA A 185 24.80 8.14 9.75
N GLU A 186 25.14 8.27 11.03
CA GLU A 186 26.37 8.93 11.50
C GLU A 186 27.64 8.17 11.10
N SER A 187 27.63 6.85 11.24
CA SER A 187 28.79 6.02 10.94
C SER A 187 28.38 4.63 10.42
N PRO A 188 28.10 4.48 9.11
CA PRO A 188 27.78 3.18 8.54
C PRO A 188 28.88 2.14 8.75
N LEU A 189 30.15 2.54 8.57
CA LEU A 189 31.29 1.65 8.79
C LEU A 189 31.44 1.28 10.27
N GLY A 190 31.31 2.23 11.19
CA GLY A 190 31.33 1.97 12.64
C GLY A 190 30.21 1.01 13.07
N SER A 191 29.02 1.20 12.53
CA SER A 191 27.89 0.30 12.76
C SER A 191 28.15 -1.12 12.23
N ALA A 192 28.78 -1.25 11.06
CA ALA A 192 29.18 -2.54 10.51
C ALA A 192 30.25 -3.25 11.38
N VAL A 193 31.25 -2.51 11.83
CA VAL A 193 32.29 -3.01 12.74
C VAL A 193 31.68 -3.53 14.06
N ALA A 194 30.79 -2.73 14.66
CA ALA A 194 30.10 -3.10 15.90
C ALA A 194 29.28 -4.38 15.72
N TYR A 195 28.53 -4.46 14.62
CA TYR A 195 27.71 -5.64 14.28
C TYR A 195 28.59 -6.88 14.06
N GLY A 196 29.62 -6.78 13.23
CA GLY A 196 30.51 -7.91 12.90
C GLY A 196 31.27 -8.44 14.11
N ARG A 197 31.79 -7.57 14.97
CA ARG A 197 32.46 -7.97 16.20
C ARG A 197 31.51 -8.66 17.18
N LYS A 198 30.28 -8.20 17.28
CA LYS A 198 29.27 -8.79 18.17
C LYS A 198 28.74 -10.13 17.66
N THR A 199 28.56 -10.29 16.34
CA THR A 199 27.87 -11.45 15.76
C THR A 199 28.77 -12.42 15.03
N GLY A 200 29.99 -12.04 14.69
CA GLY A 200 30.86 -12.81 13.80
C GLY A 200 30.38 -12.86 12.35
N THR A 201 29.38 -12.06 11.98
CA THR A 201 28.78 -12.09 10.65
C THR A 201 28.90 -10.77 9.90
N CYS A 202 28.93 -10.84 8.57
CA CYS A 202 29.04 -9.66 7.72
C CYS A 202 27.77 -8.78 7.77
N ALA A 203 27.91 -7.50 8.10
CA ALA A 203 26.80 -6.55 8.17
C ALA A 203 26.01 -6.44 6.84
N CYS A 204 26.63 -6.69 5.69
CA CYS A 204 25.98 -6.58 4.38
C CYS A 204 25.28 -7.88 3.97
N CYS A 205 25.99 -9.02 3.87
CA CYS A 205 25.44 -10.27 3.37
C CYS A 205 24.99 -11.26 4.44
N GLY A 206 25.40 -11.06 5.71
CA GLY A 206 25.05 -11.94 6.82
C GLY A 206 25.81 -13.28 6.85
N ARG A 207 26.82 -13.45 6.00
CA ARG A 207 27.69 -14.63 6.04
C ARG A 207 28.68 -14.52 7.20
N GLU A 208 29.05 -15.66 7.77
CA GLU A 208 30.08 -15.76 8.79
C GLU A 208 31.42 -15.20 8.30
N LEU A 209 32.11 -14.46 9.15
CA LEU A 209 33.41 -13.88 8.91
C LEU A 209 34.48 -14.77 9.56
N THR A 210 35.29 -15.42 8.72
CA THR A 210 36.31 -16.39 9.17
C THR A 210 37.70 -15.76 9.29
N LYS A 211 37.98 -14.66 8.58
CA LYS A 211 39.27 -13.96 8.63
C LYS A 211 39.24 -12.87 9.68
N HIS A 212 40.28 -12.78 10.49
CA HIS A 212 40.40 -11.78 11.56
C HIS A 212 40.19 -10.35 11.08
N GLU A 213 40.82 -9.98 9.97
CA GLU A 213 40.65 -8.65 9.35
C GLU A 213 39.20 -8.35 8.97
N SER A 214 38.43 -9.37 8.50
CA SER A 214 37.04 -9.21 8.15
C SER A 214 36.15 -9.07 9.40
N ILE A 215 36.49 -9.76 10.49
CA ILE A 215 35.78 -9.65 11.77
C ILE A 215 36.00 -8.25 12.35
N ASP A 216 37.25 -7.75 12.33
CA ASP A 216 37.58 -6.42 12.81
C ASP A 216 36.88 -5.30 12.01
N ARG A 217 36.68 -5.50 10.70
CA ARG A 217 35.96 -4.58 9.83
C ARG A 217 34.44 -4.78 9.85
N GLY A 218 33.96 -5.89 10.41
CA GLY A 218 32.52 -6.24 10.38
C GLY A 218 31.95 -6.54 9.00
N ILE A 219 32.81 -6.57 7.98
CA ILE A 219 32.41 -6.72 6.57
C ILE A 219 33.46 -7.55 5.84
N GLY A 220 33.00 -8.54 5.07
CA GLY A 220 33.91 -9.30 4.19
C GLY A 220 34.42 -8.46 3.01
N PRO A 221 35.61 -8.78 2.43
CA PRO A 221 36.28 -7.94 1.44
C PRO A 221 35.42 -7.68 0.18
N ILE A 222 34.72 -8.69 -0.32
CA ILE A 222 33.81 -8.55 -1.48
C ILE A 222 32.64 -7.58 -1.18
N CYS A 223 32.11 -7.63 0.03
CA CYS A 223 31.05 -6.71 0.44
C CYS A 223 31.59 -5.29 0.63
N ALA A 224 32.77 -5.14 1.22
CA ALA A 224 33.43 -3.85 1.38
C ALA A 224 33.62 -3.14 0.03
N GLU A 225 34.15 -3.85 -0.97
CA GLU A 225 34.31 -3.33 -2.32
C GLU A 225 32.98 -2.92 -2.95
N ARG A 226 31.97 -3.80 -2.91
CA ARG A 226 30.65 -3.56 -3.52
C ARG A 226 29.89 -2.42 -2.86
N PHE A 227 30.01 -2.24 -1.57
CA PHE A 227 29.33 -1.17 -0.83
C PHE A 227 30.16 0.13 -0.75
N GLY A 228 31.44 0.09 -1.14
CA GLY A 228 32.35 1.23 -1.07
C GLY A 228 32.75 1.59 0.35
N LEU A 229 32.91 0.58 1.20
CA LEU A 229 33.28 0.68 2.61
C LEU A 229 34.70 0.18 2.85
#